data_f67d11c9839caf3f2241f6734e9c911b
#
_entry.id   f67d11c9839caf3f2241f6734e9c911b
#
_cell.length_a   1.000
_cell.length_b   1.000
_cell.length_c   1.000
_cell.angle_alpha   90.00
_cell.angle_beta   90.00
_cell.angle_gamma   90.00
#
_symmetry.space_group_name_H-M   'P 1'
#
loop_
_entity.id
_entity.type
_entity.pdbx_description
1 polymer ?
#
loop_
_entity_poly.entity_id
_entity_poly.type
_entity_poly.pdbx_seq_one_letter_code
_entity_poly.pdbx_strand_id
1 'polypeptide(L)'
;MFAVCTLTSATGATSLLTVPLMIQFGIEPRAAIATNMALLVAMNFGSSLGFQGEDPGSTRRMARLVVITLAGSAGGAFLMLLVSASVLRLVVPAAMLAVLLFLVVSPRHTGATPPRWRLGAGYVAALVLAVYGGFFSGGYVTMLVAAFTFFFGYSFLRSIALARILNLASSLIAALVFALHGAINWPLAGVLGGTAFAGAFLGAKFARKLPEIWLRRIFTTAVALLAIKSLVFDLR
;
A
#
# COMPACT_ATOMS: atom_id res chain seq x y z
N MET A 1 -7.90 15.43 2.99
CA MET A 1 -7.04 14.30 3.40
C MET A 1 -7.76 13.31 4.31
N PHE A 2 -8.40 13.74 5.40
CA PHE A 2 -9.15 12.88 6.31
C PHE A 2 -10.12 11.92 5.61
N ALA A 3 -11.07 12.42 4.82
CA ALA A 3 -12.05 11.62 4.09
C ALA A 3 -11.38 10.60 3.13
N VAL A 4 -10.32 11.02 2.43
CA VAL A 4 -9.55 10.14 1.55
C VAL A 4 -8.95 8.99 2.36
N CYS A 5 -8.29 9.26 3.49
CA CYS A 5 -7.68 8.23 4.31
C CYS A 5 -8.71 7.30 4.98
N THR A 6 -9.89 7.82 5.35
CA THR A 6 -10.99 7.00 5.87
C THR A 6 -11.47 6.00 4.82
N LEU A 7 -11.72 6.44 3.59
CA LEU A 7 -12.15 5.59 2.48
C LEU A 7 -11.06 4.63 2.01
N THR A 8 -9.81 5.11 1.94
CA THR A 8 -8.68 4.31 1.44
C THR A 8 -8.03 3.43 2.50
N SER A 9 -8.42 3.55 3.77
CA SER A 9 -7.92 2.67 4.83
C SER A 9 -8.21 1.19 4.54
N ALA A 10 -9.34 0.89 3.90
CA ALA A 10 -9.67 -0.46 3.46
C ALA A 10 -9.04 -0.83 2.11
N THR A 11 -8.80 0.15 1.21
CA THR A 11 -8.36 -0.10 -0.16
C THR A 11 -6.85 -0.06 -0.36
N GLY A 12 -6.12 0.66 0.50
CA GLY A 12 -4.67 0.85 0.34
C GLY A 12 -4.25 1.71 -0.85
N ALA A 13 -5.19 2.41 -1.47
CA ALA A 13 -4.97 3.21 -2.67
C ALA A 13 -4.53 4.66 -2.38
N THR A 14 -4.23 5.00 -1.13
CA THR A 14 -3.92 6.37 -0.70
C THR A 14 -2.78 6.98 -1.50
N SER A 15 -1.68 6.28 -1.69
CA SER A 15 -0.51 6.78 -2.42
C SER A 15 -0.79 7.08 -3.89
N LEU A 16 -1.78 6.39 -4.50
CA LEU A 16 -2.21 6.67 -5.87
C LEU A 16 -2.89 8.04 -6.03
N LEU A 17 -3.33 8.65 -4.92
CA LEU A 17 -3.87 10.00 -4.90
C LEU A 17 -2.89 11.02 -4.36
N THR A 18 -2.21 10.68 -3.25
CA THR A 18 -1.39 11.65 -2.52
C THR A 18 -0.14 12.06 -3.26
N VAL A 19 0.55 11.11 -3.91
CA VAL A 19 1.79 11.41 -4.63
C VAL A 19 1.54 12.28 -5.85
N PRO A 20 0.62 11.95 -6.79
CA PRO A 20 0.31 12.84 -7.91
C PRO A 20 -0.19 14.21 -7.47
N LEU A 21 -1.03 14.29 -6.42
CA LEU A 21 -1.47 15.57 -5.89
C LEU A 21 -0.30 16.43 -5.40
N MET A 22 0.62 15.85 -4.64
CA MET A 22 1.81 16.58 -4.19
C MET A 22 2.65 17.08 -5.36
N ILE A 23 2.81 16.27 -6.41
CA ILE A 23 3.53 16.65 -7.63
C ILE A 23 2.79 17.79 -8.37
N GLN A 24 1.47 17.75 -8.48
CA GLN A 24 0.65 18.81 -9.10
C GLN A 24 0.76 20.14 -8.32
N PHE A 25 0.97 20.08 -6.99
CA PHE A 25 1.24 21.27 -6.18
C PHE A 25 2.72 21.74 -6.22
N GLY A 26 3.51 21.21 -7.15
CA GLY A 26 4.89 21.66 -7.38
C GLY A 26 5.93 20.99 -6.49
N ILE A 27 5.57 19.95 -5.72
CA ILE A 27 6.54 19.20 -4.93
C ILE A 27 7.31 18.26 -5.88
N GLU A 28 8.63 18.26 -5.74
CA GLU A 28 9.48 17.37 -6.54
C GLU A 28 9.06 15.90 -6.36
N PRO A 29 9.00 15.09 -7.45
CA PRO A 29 8.53 13.71 -7.40
C PRO A 29 9.21 12.84 -6.33
N ARG A 30 10.52 13.00 -6.14
CA ARG A 30 11.28 12.27 -5.11
C ARG A 30 10.83 12.68 -3.71
N ALA A 31 10.70 13.97 -3.44
CA ALA A 31 10.23 14.49 -2.17
C ALA A 31 8.76 14.10 -1.90
N ALA A 32 7.91 14.07 -2.94
CA ALA A 32 6.52 13.63 -2.83
C ALA A 32 6.42 12.17 -2.43
N ILE A 33 7.18 11.27 -3.07
CA ILE A 33 7.23 9.84 -2.73
C ILE A 33 7.76 9.65 -1.31
N ALA A 34 8.89 10.28 -0.96
CA ALA A 34 9.50 10.18 0.36
C ALA A 34 8.57 10.68 1.48
N THR A 35 7.94 11.84 1.29
CA THR A 35 6.97 12.42 2.23
C THR A 35 5.74 11.53 2.37
N ASN A 36 5.28 10.93 1.28
CA ASN A 36 4.18 9.96 1.32
C ASN A 36 4.53 8.72 2.16
N MET A 37 5.77 8.24 2.16
CA MET A 37 6.16 7.11 3.01
C MET A 37 6.07 7.45 4.50
N ALA A 38 6.48 8.65 4.89
CA ALA A 38 6.31 9.12 6.27
C ALA A 38 4.83 9.26 6.67
N LEU A 39 3.99 9.79 5.78
CA LEU A 39 2.54 9.83 5.96
C LEU A 39 1.95 8.42 6.14
N LEU A 40 2.39 7.45 5.31
CA LEU A 40 1.91 6.07 5.37
C LEU A 40 2.27 5.37 6.68
N VAL A 41 3.38 5.72 7.32
CA VAL A 41 3.70 5.22 8.67
C VAL A 41 2.58 5.57 9.65
N ALA A 42 2.22 6.84 9.73
CA ALA A 42 1.14 7.29 10.61
C ALA A 42 -0.21 6.66 10.24
N MET A 43 -0.53 6.61 8.95
CA MET A 43 -1.76 6.01 8.43
C MET A 43 -1.87 4.52 8.75
N ASN A 44 -0.82 3.75 8.49
CA ASN A 44 -0.84 2.30 8.71
C ASN A 44 -0.82 1.96 10.20
N PHE A 45 -0.16 2.77 11.02
CA PHE A 45 -0.22 2.63 12.47
C PHE A 45 -1.64 2.84 12.98
N GLY A 46 -2.32 3.90 12.57
CA GLY A 46 -3.73 4.16 12.91
C GLY A 46 -4.67 3.04 12.42
N SER A 47 -4.47 2.58 11.19
CA SER A 47 -5.23 1.47 10.61
C SER A 47 -5.00 0.16 11.38
N SER A 48 -3.75 -0.17 11.74
CA SER A 48 -3.42 -1.38 12.50
C SER A 48 -4.09 -1.40 13.87
N LEU A 49 -4.14 -0.26 14.56
CA LEU A 49 -4.90 -0.13 15.81
C LEU A 49 -6.40 -0.34 15.59
N GLY A 50 -6.94 0.10 14.46
CA GLY A 50 -8.35 -0.10 14.09
C GLY A 50 -8.69 -1.56 13.79
N PHE A 51 -7.74 -2.36 13.28
CA PHE A 51 -7.90 -3.80 12.98
C PHE A 51 -7.46 -4.73 14.13
N GLN A 52 -7.22 -4.23 15.33
CA GLN A 52 -6.89 -5.07 16.48
C GLN A 52 -7.95 -6.16 16.72
N GLY A 53 -7.48 -7.40 17.00
CA GLY A 53 -8.33 -8.57 17.24
C GLY A 53 -8.53 -9.47 16.03
N GLU A 54 -8.09 -9.08 14.83
CA GLU A 54 -8.01 -9.99 13.69
C GLU A 54 -6.73 -10.86 13.79
N ASP A 55 -6.88 -12.18 13.67
CA ASP A 55 -5.74 -13.11 13.69
C ASP A 55 -4.94 -13.02 12.39
N PRO A 56 -3.70 -12.47 12.41
CA PRO A 56 -2.87 -12.42 11.20
C PRO A 56 -2.32 -13.79 10.80
N GLY A 57 -2.59 -14.83 11.57
CA GLY A 57 -2.17 -16.19 11.32
C GLY A 57 -0.92 -16.63 12.09
N SER A 58 -0.27 -17.71 11.61
CA SER A 58 0.92 -18.24 12.25
C SER A 58 2.00 -17.17 12.41
N THR A 59 2.38 -16.88 13.65
CA THR A 59 3.43 -15.91 14.02
C THR A 59 4.73 -16.12 13.24
N ARG A 60 5.12 -17.39 13.01
CA ARG A 60 6.33 -17.72 12.23
C ARG A 60 6.22 -17.33 10.77
N ARG A 61 5.02 -17.47 10.16
CA ARG A 61 4.79 -17.07 8.76
C ARG A 61 4.76 -15.56 8.62
N MET A 62 4.11 -14.88 9.55
CA MET A 62 4.07 -13.42 9.60
C MET A 62 5.48 -12.84 9.78
N ALA A 63 6.28 -13.37 10.69
CA ALA A 63 7.67 -12.93 10.91
C ALA A 63 8.51 -13.05 9.62
N ARG A 64 8.39 -14.15 8.87
CA ARG A 64 9.09 -14.33 7.58
C ARG A 64 8.65 -13.27 6.57
N LEU A 65 7.35 -13.01 6.44
CA LEU A 65 6.83 -11.99 5.53
C LEU A 65 7.30 -10.58 5.92
N VAL A 66 7.36 -10.26 7.22
CA VAL A 66 7.90 -9.00 7.72
C VAL A 66 9.37 -8.84 7.35
N VAL A 67 10.21 -9.87 7.57
CA VAL A 67 11.64 -9.83 7.21
C VAL A 67 11.83 -9.62 5.70
N ILE A 68 11.08 -10.37 4.88
CA ILE A 68 11.08 -10.21 3.41
C ILE A 68 10.67 -8.80 3.02
N THR A 69 9.64 -8.26 3.68
CA THR A 69 9.15 -6.90 3.43
C THR A 69 10.18 -5.85 3.80
N LEU A 70 10.83 -5.96 4.96
CA LEU A 70 11.87 -5.02 5.38
C LEU A 70 13.04 -5.01 4.39
N ALA A 71 13.55 -6.19 4.02
CA ALA A 71 14.66 -6.31 3.08
C ALA A 71 14.29 -5.77 1.68
N GLY A 72 13.14 -6.21 1.14
CA GLY A 72 12.67 -5.78 -0.18
C GLY A 72 12.39 -4.28 -0.23
N SER A 73 11.73 -3.74 0.80
CA SER A 73 11.37 -2.31 0.83
C SER A 73 12.58 -1.42 1.05
N ALA A 74 13.58 -1.84 1.81
CA ALA A 74 14.86 -1.13 1.89
C ALA A 74 15.51 -1.03 0.51
N GLY A 75 15.62 -2.15 -0.22
CA GLY A 75 16.13 -2.18 -1.60
C GLY A 75 15.31 -1.29 -2.54
N GLY A 76 13.98 -1.33 -2.46
CA GLY A 76 13.09 -0.47 -3.24
C GLY A 76 13.27 1.02 -2.95
N ALA A 77 13.44 1.39 -1.67
CA ALA A 77 13.68 2.77 -1.28
C ALA A 77 15.04 3.29 -1.80
N PHE A 78 16.09 2.48 -1.72
CA PHE A 78 17.38 2.81 -2.31
C PHE A 78 17.28 2.97 -3.84
N LEU A 79 16.60 2.06 -4.52
CA LEU A 79 16.37 2.17 -5.96
C LEU A 79 15.66 3.48 -6.33
N MET A 80 14.65 3.91 -5.55
CA MET A 80 13.96 5.18 -5.78
C MET A 80 14.90 6.38 -5.68
N LEU A 81 15.85 6.38 -4.75
CA LEU A 81 16.84 7.44 -4.59
C LEU A 81 17.83 7.52 -5.77
N LEU A 82 18.11 6.40 -6.42
CA LEU A 82 19.01 6.34 -7.58
C LEU A 82 18.33 6.79 -8.88
N VAL A 83 17.01 6.72 -8.95
CA VAL A 83 16.24 7.09 -10.15
C VAL A 83 16.09 8.60 -10.25
N SER A 84 16.28 9.18 -11.44
CA SER A 84 16.12 10.61 -11.68
C SER A 84 14.65 11.06 -11.58
N ALA A 85 14.43 12.32 -11.22
CA ALA A 85 13.08 12.89 -11.10
C ALA A 85 12.28 12.82 -12.43
N SER A 86 12.96 12.92 -13.58
CA SER A 86 12.35 12.77 -14.90
C SER A 86 11.80 11.37 -15.14
N VAL A 87 12.55 10.34 -14.75
CA VAL A 87 12.10 8.94 -14.85
C VAL A 87 10.96 8.66 -13.86
N LEU A 88 11.02 9.23 -12.64
CA LEU A 88 9.94 9.07 -11.67
C LEU A 88 8.60 9.64 -12.16
N ARG A 89 8.61 10.75 -12.91
CA ARG A 89 7.39 11.29 -13.55
C ARG A 89 6.73 10.32 -14.52
N LEU A 90 7.50 9.46 -15.17
CA LEU A 90 6.98 8.43 -16.07
C LEU A 90 6.63 7.14 -15.31
N VAL A 91 7.46 6.75 -14.34
CA VAL A 91 7.29 5.50 -13.59
C VAL A 91 6.06 5.51 -12.70
N VAL A 92 5.74 6.66 -12.07
CA VAL A 92 4.56 6.78 -11.20
C VAL A 92 3.25 6.48 -11.95
N PRO A 93 2.92 7.14 -13.07
CA PRO A 93 1.72 6.81 -13.85
C PRO A 93 1.75 5.38 -14.41
N ALA A 94 2.91 4.91 -14.90
CA ALA A 94 3.05 3.55 -15.41
C ALA A 94 2.77 2.49 -14.33
N ALA A 95 3.30 2.70 -13.11
CA ALA A 95 3.02 1.84 -11.96
C ALA A 95 1.53 1.86 -11.57
N MET A 96 0.88 3.02 -11.64
CA MET A 96 -0.55 3.14 -11.39
C MET A 96 -1.37 2.33 -12.41
N LEU A 97 -1.03 2.39 -13.69
CA LEU A 97 -1.66 1.59 -14.75
C LEU A 97 -1.41 0.09 -14.55
N ALA A 98 -0.20 -0.31 -14.18
CA ALA A 98 0.12 -1.70 -13.89
C ALA A 98 -0.69 -2.25 -12.70
N VAL A 99 -0.85 -1.46 -11.63
CA VAL A 99 -1.72 -1.81 -10.49
C VAL A 99 -3.17 -1.97 -10.92
N LEU A 100 -3.65 -1.07 -11.78
CA LEU A 100 -5.00 -1.13 -12.32
C LEU A 100 -5.23 -2.40 -13.14
N LEU A 101 -4.35 -2.70 -14.08
CA LEU A 101 -4.42 -3.92 -14.89
C LEU A 101 -4.38 -5.17 -14.01
N PHE A 102 -3.49 -5.18 -13.01
CA PHE A 102 -3.39 -6.27 -12.04
C PHE A 102 -4.72 -6.48 -11.30
N LEU A 103 -5.41 -5.40 -10.88
CA LEU A 103 -6.70 -5.49 -10.18
C LEU A 103 -7.82 -6.04 -11.05
N VAL A 104 -7.85 -5.65 -12.34
CA VAL A 104 -8.86 -6.15 -13.29
C VAL A 104 -8.66 -7.64 -13.56
N VAL A 105 -7.41 -8.10 -13.65
CA VAL A 105 -7.06 -9.48 -13.97
C VAL A 105 -6.99 -10.40 -12.73
N SER A 106 -6.93 -9.82 -11.52
CA SER A 106 -6.73 -10.58 -10.27
C SER A 106 -7.76 -11.71 -10.08
N PRO A 107 -7.29 -12.96 -9.86
CA PRO A 107 -8.17 -14.11 -9.70
C PRO A 107 -9.08 -13.99 -8.48
N ARG A 108 -10.33 -14.43 -8.62
CA ARG A 108 -11.28 -14.53 -7.50
C ARG A 108 -10.86 -15.65 -6.55
N HIS A 109 -11.08 -15.43 -5.26
CA HIS A 109 -10.79 -16.42 -4.23
C HIS A 109 -11.58 -17.73 -4.46
N THR A 110 -10.90 -18.87 -4.46
CA THR A 110 -11.51 -20.19 -4.70
C THR A 110 -11.71 -21.02 -3.43
N GLY A 111 -11.37 -20.51 -2.24
CA GLY A 111 -11.59 -21.20 -0.95
C GLY A 111 -10.76 -22.47 -0.71
N ALA A 112 -9.98 -22.92 -1.69
CA ALA A 112 -9.18 -24.14 -1.60
C ALA A 112 -7.86 -23.93 -0.85
N THR A 113 -7.42 -24.95 -0.09
CA THR A 113 -6.07 -24.98 0.50
C THR A 113 -5.00 -24.93 -0.60
N PRO A 114 -4.09 -23.95 -0.58
CA PRO A 114 -3.13 -23.81 -1.66
C PRO A 114 -2.08 -24.93 -1.64
N PRO A 115 -1.72 -25.51 -2.79
CA PRO A 115 -0.63 -26.47 -2.89
C PRO A 115 0.72 -25.85 -2.49
N ARG A 116 1.69 -26.68 -2.06
CA ARG A 116 2.99 -26.23 -1.52
C ARG A 116 3.76 -25.29 -2.46
N TRP A 117 3.70 -25.49 -3.76
CA TRP A 117 4.38 -24.61 -4.75
C TRP A 117 3.82 -23.19 -4.75
N ARG A 118 2.50 -23.02 -4.51
CA ARG A 118 1.90 -21.67 -4.39
C ARG A 118 2.44 -20.90 -3.20
N LEU A 119 2.74 -21.57 -2.09
CA LEU A 119 3.34 -20.90 -0.93
C LEU A 119 4.73 -20.35 -1.26
N GLY A 120 5.57 -21.11 -1.99
CA GLY A 120 6.88 -20.63 -2.47
C GLY A 120 6.74 -19.43 -3.39
N ALA A 121 5.87 -19.54 -4.41
CA ALA A 121 5.57 -18.43 -5.31
C ALA A 121 5.00 -17.20 -4.56
N GLY A 122 4.22 -17.42 -3.49
CA GLY A 122 3.69 -16.36 -2.64
C GLY A 122 4.79 -15.56 -1.91
N TYR A 123 5.86 -16.22 -1.44
CA TYR A 123 7.00 -15.51 -0.83
C TYR A 123 7.80 -14.72 -1.86
N VAL A 124 7.98 -15.25 -3.07
CA VAL A 124 8.63 -14.52 -4.17
C VAL A 124 7.79 -13.32 -4.57
N ALA A 125 6.47 -13.48 -4.73
CA ALA A 125 5.56 -12.37 -4.99
C ALA A 125 5.60 -11.32 -3.89
N ALA A 126 5.64 -11.74 -2.60
CA ALA A 126 5.76 -10.83 -1.48
C ALA A 126 7.09 -10.03 -1.51
N LEU A 127 8.21 -10.64 -1.91
CA LEU A 127 9.49 -9.94 -2.07
C LEU A 127 9.43 -8.90 -3.20
N VAL A 128 8.93 -9.29 -4.37
CA VAL A 128 8.80 -8.38 -5.52
C VAL A 128 7.89 -7.20 -5.16
N LEU A 129 6.75 -7.50 -4.53
CA LEU A 129 5.83 -6.48 -4.06
C LEU A 129 6.45 -5.60 -2.96
N ALA A 130 7.32 -6.15 -2.09
CA ALA A 130 8.02 -5.38 -1.07
C ALA A 130 9.01 -4.37 -1.69
N VAL A 131 9.76 -4.77 -2.72
CA VAL A 131 10.61 -3.85 -3.48
C VAL A 131 9.79 -2.73 -4.10
N TYR A 132 8.67 -3.08 -4.75
CA TYR A 132 7.73 -2.10 -5.28
C TYR A 132 7.16 -1.20 -4.18
N GLY A 133 6.76 -1.77 -3.03
CA GLY A 133 6.23 -1.05 -1.88
C GLY A 133 7.19 -0.01 -1.32
N GLY A 134 8.48 -0.36 -1.21
CA GLY A 134 9.54 0.57 -0.79
C GLY A 134 9.86 1.65 -1.83
N PHE A 135 9.70 1.32 -3.13
CA PHE A 135 9.94 2.25 -4.22
C PHE A 135 8.83 3.30 -4.34
N PHE A 136 7.55 2.90 -4.35
CA PHE A 136 6.42 3.81 -4.63
C PHE A 136 5.21 3.61 -3.71
N SER A 137 4.91 2.39 -3.30
CA SER A 137 3.77 2.01 -2.43
C SER A 137 2.36 2.25 -2.99
N GLY A 138 2.20 2.82 -4.19
CA GLY A 138 0.88 3.03 -4.79
C GLY A 138 0.17 1.72 -5.09
N GLY A 139 -0.96 1.43 -4.41
CA GLY A 139 -1.68 0.16 -4.58
C GLY A 139 -0.99 -1.08 -3.96
N TYR A 140 0.10 -0.91 -3.23
CA TYR A 140 0.86 -2.00 -2.62
C TYR A 140 -0.01 -2.91 -1.74
N VAL A 141 -0.82 -2.32 -0.86
CA VAL A 141 -1.76 -3.09 0.00
C VAL A 141 -2.75 -3.88 -0.85
N THR A 142 -3.26 -3.31 -1.91
CA THR A 142 -4.20 -3.97 -2.82
C THR A 142 -3.58 -5.20 -3.48
N MET A 143 -2.34 -5.08 -3.96
CA MET A 143 -1.61 -6.20 -4.55
C MET A 143 -1.26 -7.25 -3.51
N LEU A 144 -0.89 -6.85 -2.29
CA LEU A 144 -0.67 -7.80 -1.19
C LEU A 144 -1.95 -8.57 -0.84
N VAL A 145 -3.10 -7.88 -0.75
CA VAL A 145 -4.40 -8.54 -0.48
C VAL A 145 -4.69 -9.59 -1.54
N ALA A 146 -4.53 -9.25 -2.82
CA ALA A 146 -4.71 -10.21 -3.90
C ALA A 146 -3.71 -11.37 -3.84
N ALA A 147 -2.43 -11.08 -3.58
CA ALA A 147 -1.39 -12.11 -3.42
C ALA A 147 -1.69 -13.06 -2.25
N PHE A 148 -2.09 -12.53 -1.09
CA PHE A 148 -2.40 -13.37 0.07
C PHE A 148 -3.66 -14.21 -0.13
N THR A 149 -4.66 -13.64 -0.76
CA THR A 149 -5.88 -14.36 -1.11
C THR A 149 -5.58 -15.49 -2.10
N PHE A 150 -4.78 -15.24 -3.13
CA PHE A 150 -4.46 -16.21 -4.16
C PHE A 150 -3.42 -17.24 -3.73
N PHE A 151 -2.27 -16.81 -3.23
CA PHE A 151 -1.14 -17.71 -2.95
C PHE A 151 -1.26 -18.41 -1.58
N PHE A 152 -1.82 -17.74 -0.57
CA PHE A 152 -1.91 -18.26 0.80
C PHE A 152 -3.30 -18.74 1.18
N GLY A 153 -4.32 -18.48 0.34
CA GLY A 153 -5.70 -18.88 0.59
C GLY A 153 -6.36 -18.18 1.80
N TYR A 154 -5.88 -16.98 2.16
CA TYR A 154 -6.43 -16.23 3.29
C TYR A 154 -7.76 -15.58 2.92
N SER A 155 -8.66 -15.42 3.90
CA SER A 155 -9.86 -14.61 3.74
C SER A 155 -9.51 -13.17 3.39
N PHE A 156 -10.45 -12.46 2.77
CA PHE A 156 -10.22 -11.07 2.35
C PHE A 156 -9.88 -10.16 3.53
N LEU A 157 -10.60 -10.27 4.64
CA LEU A 157 -10.38 -9.46 5.84
C LEU A 157 -9.00 -9.73 6.47
N ARG A 158 -8.62 -11.02 6.59
CA ARG A 158 -7.29 -11.42 7.06
C ARG A 158 -6.17 -10.91 6.16
N SER A 159 -6.39 -10.96 4.85
CA SER A 159 -5.43 -10.44 3.86
C SER A 159 -5.24 -8.93 4.01
N ILE A 160 -6.32 -8.16 4.26
CA ILE A 160 -6.23 -6.72 4.54
C ILE A 160 -5.43 -6.47 5.83
N ALA A 161 -5.76 -7.16 6.92
CA ALA A 161 -5.07 -6.97 8.21
C ALA A 161 -3.57 -7.23 8.09
N LEU A 162 -3.19 -8.36 7.47
CA LEU A 162 -1.79 -8.71 7.22
C LEU A 162 -1.10 -7.70 6.28
N ALA A 163 -1.75 -7.33 5.18
CA ALA A 163 -1.20 -6.34 4.24
C ALA A 163 -0.95 -4.98 4.89
N ARG A 164 -1.76 -4.57 5.87
CA ARG A 164 -1.56 -3.34 6.64
C ARG A 164 -0.31 -3.42 7.53
N ILE A 165 -0.10 -4.55 8.21
CA ILE A 165 1.10 -4.77 9.02
C ILE A 165 2.35 -4.71 8.14
N LEU A 166 2.33 -5.39 6.98
CA LEU A 166 3.46 -5.38 6.06
C LEU A 166 3.68 -4.00 5.42
N ASN A 167 2.60 -3.27 5.12
CA ASN A 167 2.74 -1.90 4.61
C ASN A 167 3.27 -0.94 5.68
N LEU A 168 2.94 -1.15 6.96
CA LEU A 168 3.57 -0.41 8.06
C LEU A 168 5.08 -0.70 8.10
N ALA A 169 5.49 -1.97 8.07
CA ALA A 169 6.90 -2.35 8.06
C ALA A 169 7.63 -1.78 6.83
N SER A 170 7.02 -1.87 5.64
CA SER A 170 7.54 -1.31 4.39
C SER A 170 7.72 0.20 4.46
N SER A 171 6.69 0.92 4.90
CA SER A 171 6.74 2.38 4.98
C SER A 171 7.69 2.88 6.07
N LEU A 172 7.83 2.15 7.19
CA LEU A 172 8.81 2.47 8.23
C LEU A 172 10.24 2.41 7.70
N ILE A 173 10.63 1.30 7.07
CA ILE A 173 12.00 1.16 6.56
C ILE A 173 12.27 2.11 5.39
N ALA A 174 11.30 2.31 4.48
CA ALA A 174 11.43 3.26 3.39
C ALA A 174 11.53 4.71 3.90
N ALA A 175 10.68 5.11 4.86
CA ALA A 175 10.74 6.43 5.48
C ALA A 175 12.08 6.64 6.21
N LEU A 176 12.62 5.62 6.88
CA LEU A 176 13.95 5.70 7.51
C LEU A 176 15.05 5.94 6.47
N VAL A 177 15.05 5.17 5.37
CA VAL A 177 16.01 5.37 4.27
C VAL A 177 15.90 6.79 3.71
N PHE A 178 14.68 7.30 3.45
CA PHE A 178 14.48 8.63 2.92
C PHE A 178 14.79 9.75 3.91
N ALA A 179 14.55 9.53 5.21
CA ALA A 179 14.92 10.47 6.26
C ALA A 179 16.44 10.65 6.35
N LEU A 180 17.20 9.55 6.30
CA LEU A 180 18.66 9.57 6.33
C LEU A 180 19.26 10.31 5.12
N HIS A 181 18.54 10.37 4.00
CA HIS A 181 18.96 11.10 2.78
C HIS A 181 18.31 12.49 2.65
N GLY A 182 17.61 12.98 3.68
CA GLY A 182 17.00 14.31 3.67
C GLY A 182 15.88 14.51 2.63
N ALA A 183 15.28 13.43 2.12
CA ALA A 183 14.30 13.51 1.04
C ALA A 183 12.87 13.83 1.52
N ILE A 184 12.59 13.82 2.83
CA ILE A 184 11.25 14.00 3.40
C ILE A 184 10.97 15.48 3.69
N ASN A 185 9.83 15.99 3.23
CA ASN A 185 9.28 17.27 3.68
C ASN A 185 8.52 17.06 5.00
N TRP A 186 9.21 17.24 6.14
CA TRP A 186 8.69 16.96 7.47
C TRP A 186 7.47 17.78 7.88
N PRO A 187 7.40 19.13 7.62
CA PRO A 187 6.21 19.91 7.90
C PRO A 187 4.96 19.34 7.21
N LEU A 188 5.08 19.00 5.93
CA LEU A 188 4.00 18.42 5.16
C LEU A 188 3.65 17.00 5.65
N ALA A 189 4.66 16.18 5.95
CA ALA A 189 4.48 14.84 6.49
C ALA A 189 3.71 14.86 7.83
N GLY A 190 4.01 15.82 8.71
CA GLY A 190 3.35 15.97 9.99
C GLY A 190 1.86 16.31 9.86
N VAL A 191 1.53 17.32 9.06
CA VAL A 191 0.13 17.75 8.85
C VAL A 191 -0.68 16.65 8.16
N LEU A 192 -0.14 16.06 7.09
CA LEU A 192 -0.83 15.00 6.35
C LEU A 192 -0.88 13.71 7.16
N GLY A 193 0.17 13.39 7.92
CA GLY A 193 0.26 12.19 8.75
C GLY A 193 -0.76 12.18 9.89
N GLY A 194 -0.95 13.29 10.60
CA GLY A 194 -1.95 13.41 11.66
C GLY A 194 -3.38 13.20 11.15
N THR A 195 -3.74 13.84 10.04
CA THR A 195 -5.05 13.66 9.40
C THR A 195 -5.24 12.24 8.85
N ALA A 196 -4.16 11.64 8.32
CA ALA A 196 -4.18 10.29 7.78
C ALA A 196 -4.33 9.23 8.89
N PHE A 197 -3.65 9.41 10.03
CA PHE A 197 -3.79 8.54 11.20
C PHE A 197 -5.26 8.49 11.68
N ALA A 198 -5.85 9.65 11.95
CA ALA A 198 -7.22 9.73 12.44
C ALA A 198 -8.23 9.14 11.43
N GLY A 199 -8.09 9.49 10.15
CA GLY A 199 -8.94 8.95 9.08
C GLY A 199 -8.80 7.44 8.94
N ALA A 200 -7.58 6.90 8.99
CA ALA A 200 -7.33 5.47 8.84
C ALA A 200 -7.81 4.66 10.06
N PHE A 201 -7.64 5.17 11.26
CA PHE A 201 -8.15 4.53 12.47
C PHE A 201 -9.69 4.39 12.46
N LEU A 202 -10.39 5.48 12.12
CA LEU A 202 -11.85 5.45 12.03
C LEU A 202 -12.31 4.55 10.87
N GLY A 203 -11.67 4.66 9.70
CA GLY A 203 -11.97 3.84 8.53
C GLY A 203 -11.79 2.34 8.80
N ALA A 204 -10.74 1.96 9.54
CA ALA A 204 -10.51 0.57 9.93
C ALA A 204 -11.59 0.06 10.89
N LYS A 205 -12.00 0.87 11.88
CA LYS A 205 -13.12 0.53 12.79
C LYS A 205 -14.44 0.34 12.04
N PHE A 206 -14.72 1.19 11.04
CA PHE A 206 -15.90 1.03 10.20
C PHE A 206 -15.82 -0.22 9.32
N ALA A 207 -14.67 -0.47 8.70
CA ALA A 207 -14.46 -1.62 7.82
C ALA A 207 -14.74 -2.96 8.55
N ARG A 208 -14.35 -3.08 9.82
CA ARG A 208 -14.61 -4.28 10.64
C ARG A 208 -16.10 -4.56 10.89
N LYS A 209 -16.94 -3.53 10.85
CA LYS A 209 -18.40 -3.67 11.06
C LYS A 209 -19.17 -4.03 9.79
N LEU A 210 -18.51 -3.95 8.63
CA LEU A 210 -19.14 -4.20 7.34
C LEU A 210 -19.03 -5.70 6.96
N PRO A 211 -20.08 -6.28 6.37
CA PRO A 211 -19.99 -7.59 5.73
C PRO A 211 -18.90 -7.60 4.65
N GLU A 212 -18.20 -8.73 4.49
CA GLU A 212 -17.08 -8.88 3.54
C GLU A 212 -17.45 -8.48 2.10
N ILE A 213 -18.71 -8.72 1.70
CA ILE A 213 -19.21 -8.37 0.37
C ILE A 213 -19.23 -6.84 0.13
N TRP A 214 -19.56 -6.05 1.15
CA TRP A 214 -19.53 -4.59 1.08
C TRP A 214 -18.12 -4.03 1.08
N LEU A 215 -17.25 -4.59 1.93
CA LEU A 215 -15.82 -4.26 1.92
C LEU A 215 -15.22 -4.46 0.53
N ARG A 216 -15.50 -5.61 -0.08
CA ARG A 216 -15.02 -5.95 -1.43
C ARG A 216 -15.60 -4.99 -2.48
N ARG A 217 -16.88 -4.66 -2.42
CA ARG A 217 -17.51 -3.69 -3.35
C ARG A 217 -16.90 -2.29 -3.22
N ILE A 218 -16.80 -1.77 -1.99
CA ILE A 218 -16.18 -0.46 -1.73
C ILE A 218 -14.74 -0.43 -2.24
N PHE A 219 -13.97 -1.49 -1.95
CA PHE A 219 -12.61 -1.64 -2.44
C PHE A 219 -12.53 -1.60 -3.97
N THR A 220 -13.30 -2.44 -4.66
CA THR A 220 -13.29 -2.52 -6.13
C THR A 220 -13.75 -1.20 -6.77
N THR A 221 -14.82 -0.57 -6.25
CA THR A 221 -15.33 0.70 -6.75
C THR A 221 -14.33 1.83 -6.54
N ALA A 222 -13.72 1.94 -5.35
CA ALA A 222 -12.73 2.97 -5.08
C ALA A 222 -11.51 2.84 -6.01
N VAL A 223 -11.03 1.63 -6.21
CA VAL A 223 -9.91 1.36 -7.12
C VAL A 223 -10.28 1.66 -8.57
N ALA A 224 -11.48 1.28 -9.02
CA ALA A 224 -11.95 1.58 -10.38
C ALA A 224 -12.05 3.10 -10.63
N LEU A 225 -12.62 3.86 -9.67
CA LEU A 225 -12.69 5.32 -9.76
C LEU A 225 -11.32 5.98 -9.80
N LEU A 226 -10.37 5.50 -9.00
CA LEU A 226 -9.00 5.99 -8.99
C LEU A 226 -8.29 5.72 -10.32
N ALA A 227 -8.54 4.56 -10.88
CA ALA A 227 -8.03 4.14 -12.16
C ALA A 227 -8.54 5.01 -13.32
N ILE A 228 -9.85 5.26 -13.37
CA ILE A 228 -10.46 6.14 -14.35
C ILE A 228 -9.92 7.57 -14.22
N LYS A 229 -9.78 8.06 -12.96
CA LYS A 229 -9.20 9.38 -12.72
C LYS A 229 -7.77 9.47 -13.25
N SER A 230 -6.93 8.48 -12.96
CA SER A 230 -5.53 8.46 -13.44
C SER A 230 -5.46 8.45 -14.97
N LEU A 231 -6.29 7.64 -15.64
CA LEU A 231 -6.36 7.58 -17.10
C LEU A 231 -6.81 8.90 -17.74
N VAL A 232 -7.76 9.61 -17.10
CA VAL A 232 -8.36 10.83 -17.70
C VAL A 232 -7.55 12.09 -17.40
N PHE A 233 -6.91 12.17 -16.21
CA PHE A 233 -6.27 13.42 -15.74
C PHE A 233 -4.75 13.41 -15.78
N ASP A 234 -4.10 12.25 -15.71
CA ASP A 234 -2.64 12.18 -15.66
C ASP A 234 -2.00 11.91 -17.04
N LEU A 235 -2.81 11.61 -18.07
CA LEU A 235 -2.37 11.48 -19.48
C LEU A 235 -2.56 12.76 -20.30
N ARG A 236 -3.03 13.85 -19.71
CA ARG A 236 -3.04 15.20 -20.28
C ARG A 236 -1.94 16.07 -19.67
#